data_df0565b09aaa0613c0bd8dc10886fd4d
#
_entry.id   df0565b09aaa0613c0bd8dc10886fd4d
#
_cell.length_a   1.000
_cell.length_b   1.000
_cell.length_c   1.000
_cell.angle_alpha   90.00
_cell.angle_beta   90.00
_cell.angle_gamma   90.00
#
_symmetry.space_group_name_H-M   'P 1'
#
loop_
_entity.id
_entity.type
_entity.pdbx_description
1 polymer ?
#
loop_
_entity_poly.entity_id
_entity_poly.type
_entity_poly.pdbx_seq_one_letter_code
_entity_poly.pdbx_strand_id
1 'polypeptide(L)'
;MDCFSQVHGVVGSSLGGMSSLMTGCMYPDRVRRVVSISACAQSHPASIAMRYVQRRVLMSDPNWNKGFYYNGRFPRLGMKHAREVATITYRSGPEWEERFGRQRIESNSKIEPNFCPEFEIESYLDYQGDSFCAKYDPNSLLYISKAMDLFDLGEGFSSLVEGVSRLQCPTLVIGVQSDVLFPISQQRELFQLLQEAGNNSVTYYELNSIYGHDTFLLDVTAVGAAVKGHLETDLKVNALKKRRK
;
A
#
# COMPACT_ATOMS: atom_id res chain seq x y z
N MET A 1 -24.30 -23.46 8.80
CA MET A 1 -23.08 -22.73 8.36
C MET A 1 -22.19 -22.65 9.58
N ASP A 2 -21.14 -23.47 9.60
CA ASP A 2 -20.14 -23.41 10.66
C ASP A 2 -19.34 -22.11 10.49
N CYS A 3 -19.69 -21.08 11.25
CA CYS A 3 -18.91 -19.88 11.37
C CYS A 3 -17.58 -20.25 12.02
N PHE A 4 -16.45 -20.06 11.33
CA PHE A 4 -15.14 -20.18 11.92
C PHE A 4 -15.08 -19.33 13.19
N SER A 5 -14.83 -19.97 14.33
CA SER A 5 -14.72 -19.27 15.60
C SER A 5 -13.52 -18.33 15.64
N GLN A 6 -12.46 -18.65 14.89
CA GLN A 6 -11.21 -17.92 14.87
C GLN A 6 -10.46 -18.12 13.54
N VAL A 7 -9.83 -17.06 12.99
CA VAL A 7 -8.95 -17.12 11.83
C VAL A 7 -7.49 -17.25 12.26
N HIS A 8 -6.72 -18.05 11.53
CA HIS A 8 -5.31 -18.31 11.83
C HIS A 8 -4.45 -17.04 11.70
N GLY A 9 -4.68 -16.25 10.67
CA GLY A 9 -4.00 -14.98 10.45
C GLY A 9 -4.71 -14.12 9.42
N VAL A 10 -4.51 -12.82 9.50
CA VAL A 10 -4.93 -11.82 8.51
C VAL A 10 -3.68 -11.18 7.94
N VAL A 11 -3.52 -11.26 6.62
CA VAL A 11 -2.33 -10.78 5.90
C VAL A 11 -2.77 -9.79 4.84
N GLY A 12 -2.09 -8.66 4.76
CA GLY A 12 -2.36 -7.67 3.73
C GLY A 12 -1.20 -6.73 3.49
N SER A 13 -1.20 -6.15 2.28
CA SER A 13 -0.24 -5.13 1.87
C SER A 13 -0.95 -3.83 1.51
N SER A 14 -0.31 -2.69 1.71
CA SER A 14 -0.89 -1.38 1.39
C SER A 14 -2.26 -1.18 2.09
N LEU A 15 -3.33 -0.90 1.34
CA LEU A 15 -4.71 -0.89 1.86
C LEU A 15 -5.08 -2.22 2.56
N GLY A 16 -4.62 -3.36 2.02
CA GLY A 16 -4.80 -4.66 2.67
C GLY A 16 -4.11 -4.75 4.02
N GLY A 17 -2.93 -4.11 4.16
CA GLY A 17 -2.22 -3.98 5.44
C GLY A 17 -2.97 -3.13 6.45
N MET A 18 -3.54 -2.00 6.03
CA MET A 18 -4.46 -1.19 6.84
C MET A 18 -5.67 -2.01 7.29
N SER A 19 -6.28 -2.76 6.37
CA SER A 19 -7.43 -3.63 6.66
C SER A 19 -7.07 -4.77 7.62
N SER A 20 -5.86 -5.33 7.51
CA SER A 20 -5.37 -6.38 8.41
C SER A 20 -5.22 -5.85 9.84
N LEU A 21 -4.65 -4.67 10.00
CA LEU A 21 -4.52 -3.99 11.30
C LEU A 21 -5.89 -3.68 11.90
N MET A 22 -6.77 -3.06 11.12
CA MET A 22 -8.13 -2.74 11.57
C MET A 22 -8.91 -4.02 11.98
N THR A 23 -8.78 -5.10 11.20
CA THR A 23 -9.42 -6.37 11.51
C THR A 23 -8.92 -6.94 12.85
N GLY A 24 -7.61 -6.88 13.11
CA GLY A 24 -7.04 -7.30 14.37
C GLY A 24 -7.50 -6.44 15.55
N CYS A 25 -7.64 -5.12 15.36
CA CYS A 25 -8.18 -4.21 16.37
C CYS A 25 -9.68 -4.42 16.64
N MET A 26 -10.48 -4.66 15.59
CA MET A 26 -11.93 -4.83 15.72
C MET A 26 -12.33 -6.21 16.28
N TYR A 27 -11.55 -7.24 15.99
CA TYR A 27 -11.88 -8.63 16.32
C TYR A 27 -10.71 -9.33 17.04
N PRO A 28 -10.20 -8.79 18.17
CA PRO A 28 -9.00 -9.30 18.85
C PRO A 28 -9.13 -10.77 19.28
N ASP A 29 -10.31 -11.22 19.67
CA ASP A 29 -10.56 -12.61 20.08
C ASP A 29 -10.67 -13.59 18.91
N ARG A 30 -10.85 -13.08 17.70
CA ARG A 30 -11.06 -13.89 16.49
C ARG A 30 -9.86 -13.96 15.58
N VAL A 31 -8.87 -13.10 15.76
CA VAL A 31 -7.66 -13.02 14.92
C VAL A 31 -6.45 -13.51 15.71
N ARG A 32 -5.81 -14.57 15.23
CA ARG A 32 -4.63 -15.14 15.92
C ARG A 32 -3.35 -14.43 15.57
N ARG A 33 -3.19 -13.93 14.37
CA ARG A 33 -2.00 -13.24 13.88
C ARG A 33 -2.38 -12.15 12.87
N VAL A 34 -1.56 -11.13 12.81
CA VAL A 34 -1.67 -10.06 11.80
C VAL A 34 -0.34 -9.92 11.08
N VAL A 35 -0.38 -9.74 9.77
CA VAL A 35 0.75 -9.28 8.95
C VAL A 35 0.32 -8.03 8.20
N SER A 36 1.05 -6.95 8.42
CA SER A 36 0.87 -5.66 7.75
C SER A 36 2.11 -5.33 6.95
N ILE A 37 1.97 -5.16 5.63
CA ILE A 37 3.07 -4.92 4.69
C ILE A 37 2.88 -3.56 4.05
N SER A 38 3.88 -2.68 4.13
CA SER A 38 3.86 -1.34 3.50
C SER A 38 2.56 -0.58 3.80
N ALA A 39 2.16 -0.52 5.08
CA ALA A 39 0.98 0.18 5.56
C ALA A 39 1.33 1.10 6.74
N CYS A 40 0.35 1.71 7.38
CA CYS A 40 0.51 2.68 8.45
C CYS A 40 -0.56 2.52 9.53
N ALA A 41 -0.35 3.14 10.69
CA ALA A 41 -1.37 3.26 11.72
C ALA A 41 -2.40 4.36 11.42
N GLN A 42 -1.93 5.43 10.77
CA GLN A 42 -2.71 6.59 10.35
C GLN A 42 -2.17 7.10 9.02
N SER A 43 -3.04 7.58 8.12
CA SER A 43 -2.60 8.10 6.82
C SER A 43 -1.74 9.35 6.94
N HIS A 44 -0.53 9.28 6.41
CA HIS A 44 0.42 10.38 6.45
C HIS A 44 0.07 11.50 5.44
N PRO A 45 0.28 12.78 5.78
CA PRO A 45 -0.04 13.90 4.90
C PRO A 45 0.57 13.82 3.50
N ALA A 46 1.82 13.35 3.36
CA ALA A 46 2.45 13.17 2.06
C ALA A 46 1.70 12.15 1.18
N SER A 47 1.29 11.02 1.76
CA SER A 47 0.50 9.99 1.05
C SER A 47 -0.89 10.51 0.67
N ILE A 48 -1.52 11.28 1.57
CA ILE A 48 -2.80 11.96 1.30
C ILE A 48 -2.65 12.94 0.12
N ALA A 49 -1.57 13.73 0.09
CA ALA A 49 -1.30 14.68 -0.97
C ALA A 49 -1.15 13.99 -2.35
N MET A 50 -0.37 12.91 -2.42
CA MET A 50 -0.19 12.13 -3.66
C MET A 50 -1.53 11.57 -4.17
N ARG A 51 -2.31 10.93 -3.30
CA ARG A 51 -3.63 10.39 -3.64
C ARG A 51 -4.64 11.48 -3.98
N TYR A 52 -4.57 12.64 -3.33
CA TYR A 52 -5.41 13.80 -3.65
C TYR A 52 -5.18 14.28 -5.08
N VAL A 53 -3.90 14.46 -5.48
CA VAL A 53 -3.57 14.88 -6.87
C VAL A 53 -4.08 13.84 -7.87
N GLN A 54 -3.88 12.55 -7.61
CA GLN A 54 -4.38 11.47 -8.46
C GLN A 54 -5.91 11.57 -8.65
N ARG A 55 -6.67 11.76 -7.57
CA ARG A 55 -8.13 11.94 -7.65
C ARG A 55 -8.52 13.20 -8.42
N ARG A 56 -7.78 14.30 -8.21
CA ARG A 56 -8.04 15.56 -8.93
C ARG A 56 -7.84 15.42 -10.42
N VAL A 57 -6.79 14.72 -10.85
CA VAL A 57 -6.53 14.44 -12.26
C VAL A 57 -7.68 13.64 -12.86
N LEU A 58 -8.14 12.58 -12.22
CA LEU A 58 -9.29 11.81 -12.71
C LEU A 58 -10.56 12.67 -12.80
N MET A 59 -10.88 13.40 -11.74
CA MET A 59 -12.09 14.23 -11.68
C MET A 59 -12.07 15.44 -12.62
N SER A 60 -10.91 15.80 -13.17
CA SER A 60 -10.80 16.89 -14.15
C SER A 60 -11.23 16.47 -15.56
N ASP A 61 -11.35 15.18 -15.84
CA ASP A 61 -11.88 14.70 -17.11
C ASP A 61 -13.37 15.07 -17.24
N PRO A 62 -13.77 15.84 -18.26
CA PRO A 62 -15.18 16.22 -18.47
C PRO A 62 -16.13 15.00 -18.54
N ASN A 63 -15.64 13.87 -19.06
CA ASN A 63 -16.45 12.66 -19.19
C ASN A 63 -16.71 11.99 -17.84
N TRP A 64 -15.93 12.29 -16.76
CA TRP A 64 -16.24 11.79 -15.43
C TRP A 64 -17.61 12.28 -14.93
N ASN A 65 -18.01 13.49 -15.35
CA ASN A 65 -19.37 14.02 -15.14
C ASN A 65 -19.85 13.86 -13.69
N LYS A 66 -19.04 14.27 -12.73
CA LYS A 66 -19.33 14.13 -11.27
C LYS A 66 -19.68 12.70 -10.82
N GLY A 67 -19.14 11.70 -11.49
CA GLY A 67 -19.37 10.28 -11.24
C GLY A 67 -20.51 9.64 -12.04
N PHE A 68 -21.23 10.41 -12.86
CA PHE A 68 -22.37 9.94 -13.67
C PHE A 68 -21.96 9.66 -15.13
N TYR A 69 -20.96 8.80 -15.35
CA TYR A 69 -20.43 8.47 -16.68
C TYR A 69 -20.94 7.12 -17.25
N TYR A 70 -21.62 6.29 -16.47
CA TYR A 70 -22.00 4.91 -16.88
C TYR A 70 -22.91 4.85 -18.11
N ASN A 71 -23.71 5.87 -18.36
CA ASN A 71 -24.56 5.99 -19.55
C ASN A 71 -23.97 6.94 -20.61
N GLY A 72 -22.72 7.34 -20.47
CA GLY A 72 -22.02 8.29 -21.31
C GLY A 72 -20.67 7.78 -21.80
N ARG A 73 -19.74 8.71 -21.95
CA ARG A 73 -18.36 8.40 -22.31
C ARG A 73 -17.53 8.15 -21.06
N PHE A 74 -16.78 7.05 -21.07
CA PHE A 74 -15.82 6.73 -20.02
C PHE A 74 -14.73 7.83 -19.90
N PRO A 75 -14.37 8.28 -18.69
CA PRO A 75 -13.35 9.32 -18.46
C PRO A 75 -11.93 8.76 -18.67
N ARG A 76 -11.59 8.44 -19.92
CA ARG A 76 -10.39 7.71 -20.29
C ARG A 76 -9.12 8.49 -19.98
N LEU A 77 -9.08 9.78 -20.34
CA LEU A 77 -7.88 10.59 -20.13
C LEU A 77 -7.61 10.81 -18.65
N GLY A 78 -8.64 11.14 -17.89
CA GLY A 78 -8.52 11.30 -16.45
C GLY A 78 -8.07 10.00 -15.76
N MET A 79 -8.64 8.86 -16.15
CA MET A 79 -8.26 7.56 -15.60
C MET A 79 -6.83 7.16 -15.98
N LYS A 80 -6.44 7.39 -17.25
CA LYS A 80 -5.09 7.16 -17.75
C LYS A 80 -4.06 7.94 -16.92
N HIS A 81 -4.21 9.26 -16.85
CA HIS A 81 -3.26 10.11 -16.15
C HIS A 81 -3.26 9.89 -14.63
N ALA A 82 -4.40 9.56 -14.03
CA ALA A 82 -4.45 9.16 -12.64
C ALA A 82 -3.62 7.89 -12.37
N ARG A 83 -3.63 6.94 -13.32
CA ARG A 83 -2.79 5.73 -13.21
C ARG A 83 -1.30 6.03 -13.43
N GLU A 84 -0.96 6.92 -14.34
CA GLU A 84 0.42 7.38 -14.55
C GLU A 84 0.99 8.00 -13.26
N VAL A 85 0.25 8.92 -12.63
CA VAL A 85 0.62 9.51 -11.33
C VAL A 85 0.81 8.41 -10.27
N ALA A 86 -0.11 7.47 -10.18
CA ALA A 86 -0.01 6.35 -9.25
C ALA A 86 1.24 5.51 -9.51
N THR A 87 1.52 5.18 -10.78
CA THR A 87 2.68 4.37 -11.17
C THR A 87 3.99 5.03 -10.73
N ILE A 88 4.10 6.36 -10.85
CA ILE A 88 5.27 7.09 -10.35
C ILE A 88 5.44 6.92 -8.83
N THR A 89 4.36 6.91 -8.07
CA THR A 89 4.41 6.79 -6.60
C THR A 89 4.64 5.35 -6.11
N TYR A 90 4.37 4.33 -6.94
CA TYR A 90 4.56 2.93 -6.56
C TYR A 90 6.00 2.45 -6.73
N ARG A 91 6.80 3.16 -7.50
CA ARG A 91 8.18 2.82 -7.86
C ARG A 91 9.17 3.71 -7.12
N SER A 92 10.43 3.33 -7.17
CA SER A 92 11.52 4.10 -6.57
C SER A 92 12.46 4.69 -7.62
N GLY A 93 13.23 5.70 -7.22
CA GLY A 93 14.29 6.26 -8.07
C GLY A 93 15.30 5.21 -8.55
N PRO A 94 15.86 4.39 -7.64
CA PRO A 94 16.76 3.29 -8.03
C PRO A 94 16.18 2.31 -9.03
N GLU A 95 14.91 1.92 -8.90
CA GLU A 95 14.25 1.05 -9.88
C GLU A 95 14.10 1.72 -11.25
N TRP A 96 13.75 3.01 -11.28
CA TRP A 96 13.67 3.76 -12.53
C TRP A 96 15.00 3.82 -13.24
N GLU A 97 16.10 4.06 -12.49
CA GLU A 97 17.45 4.09 -13.03
C GLU A 97 17.88 2.73 -13.59
N GLU A 98 17.67 1.65 -12.84
CA GLU A 98 18.03 0.30 -13.27
C GLU A 98 17.25 -0.14 -14.51
N ARG A 99 15.95 0.19 -14.56
CA ARG A 99 15.05 -0.31 -15.60
C ARG A 99 15.08 0.50 -16.89
N PHE A 100 15.20 1.80 -16.80
CA PHE A 100 15.07 2.70 -17.95
C PHE A 100 16.28 3.61 -18.13
N GLY A 101 16.94 4.03 -17.05
CA GLY A 101 18.01 5.03 -17.11
C GLY A 101 17.56 6.26 -17.90
N ARG A 102 18.38 6.66 -18.86
CA ARG A 102 18.06 7.72 -19.83
C ARG A 102 17.87 7.18 -21.25
N GLN A 103 17.35 5.97 -21.39
CA GLN A 103 17.13 5.33 -22.69
C GLN A 103 16.08 6.12 -23.48
N ARG A 104 16.45 6.43 -24.74
CA ARG A 104 15.57 7.13 -25.68
C ARG A 104 14.91 6.15 -26.62
N ILE A 105 13.68 6.47 -26.99
CA ILE A 105 12.96 5.76 -28.04
C ILE A 105 13.68 5.98 -29.37
N GLU A 106 13.97 4.92 -30.10
CA GLU A 106 14.51 5.03 -31.46
C GLU A 106 13.47 5.68 -32.37
N SER A 107 13.69 6.94 -32.70
CA SER A 107 12.85 7.68 -33.65
C SER A 107 13.59 7.81 -34.98
N ASN A 108 12.98 7.28 -36.03
CA ASN A 108 13.43 7.48 -37.39
C ASN A 108 13.04 8.85 -37.98
N SER A 109 12.34 9.69 -37.24
CA SER A 109 11.86 10.98 -37.69
C SER A 109 12.76 12.12 -37.21
N LYS A 110 13.33 12.87 -38.15
CA LYS A 110 13.99 14.17 -37.90
C LYS A 110 12.97 15.28 -37.74
N ILE A 111 11.83 14.97 -37.07
CA ILE A 111 10.79 15.96 -36.82
C ILE A 111 11.23 16.83 -35.66
N GLU A 112 10.91 18.13 -35.75
CA GLU A 112 11.19 19.15 -34.75
C GLU A 112 10.84 18.71 -33.32
N PRO A 113 11.55 19.23 -32.29
CA PRO A 113 11.23 18.96 -30.90
C PRO A 113 9.74 19.17 -30.66
N ASN A 114 9.04 18.11 -30.38
CA ASN A 114 7.63 18.16 -30.00
C ASN A 114 7.51 17.60 -28.58
N PHE A 115 6.40 17.84 -27.90
CA PHE A 115 6.13 17.31 -26.57
C PHE A 115 5.66 15.85 -26.63
N CYS A 116 6.10 15.07 -27.63
CA CYS A 116 5.87 13.63 -27.70
C CYS A 116 6.87 12.87 -26.85
N PRO A 117 6.58 11.61 -26.47
CA PRO A 117 7.52 10.78 -25.74
C PRO A 117 8.86 10.65 -26.45
N GLU A 118 9.93 10.98 -25.75
CA GLU A 118 11.32 10.82 -26.20
C GLU A 118 12.04 9.71 -25.44
N PHE A 119 11.61 9.41 -24.22
CA PHE A 119 12.23 8.42 -23.35
C PHE A 119 11.35 7.18 -23.19
N GLU A 120 11.97 6.02 -23.03
CA GLU A 120 11.23 4.75 -22.83
C GLU A 120 10.32 4.78 -21.61
N ILE A 121 10.72 5.49 -20.54
CA ILE A 121 9.88 5.67 -19.34
C ILE A 121 8.56 6.37 -19.64
N GLU A 122 8.53 7.33 -20.57
CA GLU A 122 7.30 8.04 -20.95
C GLU A 122 6.34 7.09 -21.66
N SER A 123 6.83 6.29 -22.60
CA SER A 123 6.04 5.25 -23.28
C SER A 123 5.54 4.18 -22.31
N TYR A 124 6.34 3.84 -21.31
CA TYR A 124 5.93 2.91 -20.28
C TYR A 124 4.76 3.47 -19.43
N LEU A 125 4.82 4.74 -19.03
CA LEU A 125 3.74 5.39 -18.29
C LEU A 125 2.46 5.45 -19.12
N ASP A 126 2.55 5.83 -20.40
CA ASP A 126 1.44 5.83 -21.34
C ASP A 126 0.78 4.44 -21.43
N TYR A 127 1.57 3.39 -21.59
CA TYR A 127 1.08 2.02 -21.63
C TYR A 127 0.38 1.60 -20.34
N GLN A 128 0.96 1.94 -19.16
CA GLN A 128 0.36 1.62 -17.87
C GLN A 128 -0.98 2.33 -17.67
N GLY A 129 -1.06 3.59 -18.06
CA GLY A 129 -2.29 4.37 -18.02
C GLY A 129 -3.39 3.79 -18.90
N ASP A 130 -3.07 3.52 -20.17
CA ASP A 130 -4.03 2.97 -21.13
C ASP A 130 -4.51 1.56 -20.74
N SER A 131 -3.59 0.70 -20.32
CA SER A 131 -3.92 -0.68 -19.87
C SER A 131 -4.84 -0.69 -18.65
N PHE A 132 -4.71 0.28 -17.76
CA PHE A 132 -5.52 0.36 -16.55
C PHE A 132 -6.97 0.78 -16.83
N CYS A 133 -7.21 1.60 -17.85
CA CYS A 133 -8.55 2.04 -18.23
C CYS A 133 -9.51 0.88 -18.54
N ALA A 134 -9.00 -0.25 -19.00
CA ALA A 134 -9.81 -1.44 -19.31
C ALA A 134 -10.05 -2.35 -18.09
N LYS A 135 -9.40 -2.07 -16.93
CA LYS A 135 -9.36 -3.00 -15.80
C LYS A 135 -10.05 -2.49 -14.54
N TYR A 136 -10.29 -1.18 -14.44
CA TYR A 136 -10.75 -0.61 -13.18
C TYR A 136 -11.78 0.49 -13.37
N ASP A 137 -12.71 0.58 -12.43
CA ASP A 137 -13.76 1.57 -12.43
C ASP A 137 -13.28 2.88 -11.76
N PRO A 138 -13.44 4.04 -12.42
CA PRO A 138 -13.05 5.34 -11.89
C PRO A 138 -13.65 5.70 -10.53
N ASN A 139 -14.94 5.49 -10.32
CA ASN A 139 -15.58 5.80 -9.05
C ASN A 139 -15.05 4.90 -7.93
N SER A 140 -14.85 3.61 -8.20
CA SER A 140 -14.24 2.67 -7.24
C SER A 140 -12.83 3.12 -6.83
N LEU A 141 -12.02 3.61 -7.79
CA LEU A 141 -10.70 4.19 -7.51
C LEU A 141 -10.80 5.38 -6.55
N LEU A 142 -11.74 6.30 -6.80
CA LEU A 142 -11.94 7.49 -5.96
C LEU A 142 -12.37 7.11 -4.54
N TYR A 143 -13.32 6.19 -4.38
CA TYR A 143 -13.81 5.74 -3.06
C TYR A 143 -12.72 5.03 -2.27
N ILE A 144 -11.99 4.09 -2.89
CA ILE A 144 -10.89 3.37 -2.22
C ILE A 144 -9.77 4.33 -1.84
N SER A 145 -9.38 5.22 -2.75
CA SER A 145 -8.36 6.24 -2.49
C SER A 145 -8.77 7.16 -1.34
N LYS A 146 -10.05 7.54 -1.24
CA LYS A 146 -10.55 8.36 -0.14
C LYS A 146 -10.61 7.59 1.18
N ALA A 147 -11.01 6.32 1.15
CA ALA A 147 -11.00 5.47 2.33
C ALA A 147 -9.59 5.31 2.93
N MET A 148 -8.57 5.21 2.06
CA MET A 148 -7.17 5.18 2.50
C MET A 148 -6.75 6.50 3.17
N ASP A 149 -7.21 7.67 2.68
CA ASP A 149 -6.91 8.95 3.30
C ASP A 149 -7.52 9.10 4.70
N LEU A 150 -8.69 8.53 4.90
CA LEU A 150 -9.44 8.58 6.16
C LEU A 150 -9.01 7.49 7.16
N PHE A 151 -8.09 6.62 6.77
CA PHE A 151 -7.65 5.55 7.64
C PHE A 151 -6.88 6.09 8.85
N ASP A 152 -7.38 5.78 10.03
CA ASP A 152 -6.82 6.15 11.32
C ASP A 152 -7.22 5.12 12.38
N LEU A 153 -6.26 4.39 12.94
CA LEU A 153 -6.52 3.45 14.04
C LEU A 153 -6.85 4.15 15.37
N GLY A 154 -6.51 5.43 15.47
CA GLY A 154 -6.82 6.26 16.64
C GLY A 154 -8.19 6.93 16.58
N GLU A 155 -8.94 6.80 15.47
CA GLU A 155 -10.24 7.45 15.33
C GLU A 155 -11.22 6.97 16.42
N GLY A 156 -11.77 7.92 17.17
CA GLY A 156 -12.68 7.65 18.29
C GLY A 156 -12.01 7.31 19.62
N PHE A 157 -10.66 7.37 19.70
CA PHE A 157 -9.86 7.17 20.91
C PHE A 157 -9.16 8.46 21.34
N SER A 158 -8.66 8.50 22.58
CA SER A 158 -7.94 9.68 23.10
C SER A 158 -6.54 9.83 22.47
N SER A 159 -5.99 8.76 21.93
CA SER A 159 -4.68 8.73 21.25
C SER A 159 -4.57 7.56 20.29
N LEU A 160 -3.60 7.66 19.36
CA LEU A 160 -3.27 6.58 18.43
C LEU A 160 -2.77 5.32 19.15
N VAL A 161 -2.02 5.49 20.27
CA VAL A 161 -1.57 4.39 21.13
C VAL A 161 -2.76 3.64 21.72
N GLU A 162 -3.78 4.37 22.22
CA GLU A 162 -5.00 3.75 22.71
C GLU A 162 -5.75 2.98 21.62
N GLY A 163 -5.85 3.57 20.42
CA GLY A 163 -6.49 2.92 19.28
C GLY A 163 -5.85 1.60 18.89
N VAL A 164 -4.52 1.54 18.82
CA VAL A 164 -3.78 0.32 18.47
C VAL A 164 -3.65 -0.67 19.63
N SER A 165 -3.97 -0.27 20.88
CA SER A 165 -3.86 -1.14 22.07
C SER A 165 -4.74 -2.39 22.01
N ARG A 166 -5.76 -2.37 21.17
CA ARG A 166 -6.65 -3.51 20.92
C ARG A 166 -5.98 -4.63 20.11
N LEU A 167 -4.88 -4.35 19.41
CA LEU A 167 -4.14 -5.31 18.62
C LEU A 167 -3.11 -6.03 19.49
N GLN A 168 -3.51 -7.08 20.20
CA GLN A 168 -2.68 -7.82 21.14
C GLN A 168 -2.14 -9.15 20.59
N CYS A 169 -2.63 -9.61 19.46
CA CYS A 169 -2.12 -10.83 18.83
C CYS A 169 -0.72 -10.61 18.25
N PRO A 170 0.06 -11.68 18.03
CA PRO A 170 1.32 -11.62 17.30
C PRO A 170 1.16 -10.90 15.97
N THR A 171 1.94 -9.84 15.78
CA THR A 171 1.85 -8.94 14.63
C THR A 171 3.21 -8.80 13.97
N LEU A 172 3.26 -9.00 12.65
CA LEU A 172 4.43 -8.72 11.83
C LEU A 172 4.17 -7.44 11.03
N VAL A 173 5.05 -6.47 11.19
CA VAL A 173 5.08 -5.24 10.39
C VAL A 173 6.25 -5.34 9.43
N ILE A 174 5.97 -5.29 8.12
CA ILE A 174 7.00 -5.28 7.07
C ILE A 174 7.02 -3.89 6.42
N GLY A 175 8.21 -3.27 6.38
CA GLY A 175 8.45 -2.01 5.71
C GLY A 175 9.49 -2.13 4.61
N VAL A 176 9.47 -1.22 3.64
CA VAL A 176 10.40 -1.17 2.51
C VAL A 176 11.14 0.18 2.50
N GLN A 177 12.47 0.15 2.46
CA GLN A 177 13.29 1.37 2.56
C GLN A 177 13.04 2.36 1.42
N SER A 178 12.81 1.86 0.22
CA SER A 178 12.61 2.67 -0.98
C SER A 178 11.15 3.08 -1.24
N ASP A 179 10.22 2.71 -0.36
CA ASP A 179 8.80 3.05 -0.50
C ASP A 179 8.57 4.56 -0.27
N VAL A 180 8.15 5.26 -1.33
CA VAL A 180 7.84 6.70 -1.27
C VAL A 180 6.36 6.96 -0.99
N LEU A 181 5.48 5.99 -1.28
CA LEU A 181 4.05 6.12 -1.05
C LEU A 181 3.70 5.90 0.42
N PHE A 182 4.32 4.91 1.06
CA PHE A 182 4.29 4.67 2.49
C PHE A 182 5.72 4.70 3.04
N PRO A 183 6.29 5.89 3.30
CA PRO A 183 7.67 6.01 3.78
C PRO A 183 7.96 5.12 4.98
N ILE A 184 9.15 4.55 5.01
CA ILE A 184 9.57 3.57 6.02
C ILE A 184 9.38 4.06 7.47
N SER A 185 9.38 5.37 7.69
CA SER A 185 9.09 5.98 8.99
C SER A 185 7.70 5.60 9.53
N GLN A 186 6.71 5.40 8.65
CA GLN A 186 5.36 5.02 9.07
C GLN A 186 5.29 3.58 9.60
N GLN A 187 6.06 2.65 9.02
CA GLN A 187 6.10 1.27 9.50
C GLN A 187 6.91 1.18 10.79
N ARG A 188 7.97 1.99 10.93
CA ARG A 188 8.71 2.11 12.19
C ARG A 188 7.84 2.71 13.31
N GLU A 189 7.08 3.76 13.00
CA GLU A 189 6.11 4.34 13.91
C GLU A 189 5.04 3.32 14.33
N LEU A 190 4.44 2.61 13.39
CA LEU A 190 3.46 1.56 13.67
C LEU A 190 4.01 0.50 14.64
N PHE A 191 5.26 0.05 14.41
CA PHE A 191 5.93 -0.90 15.30
C PHE A 191 6.11 -0.33 16.71
N GLN A 192 6.57 0.92 16.83
CA GLN A 192 6.75 1.60 18.12
C GLN A 192 5.42 1.77 18.86
N LEU A 193 4.38 2.24 18.18
CA LEU A 193 3.03 2.39 18.74
C LEU A 193 2.49 1.08 19.29
N LEU A 194 2.68 -0.02 18.58
CA LEU A 194 2.24 -1.35 19.05
C LEU A 194 3.03 -1.80 20.30
N GLN A 195 4.32 -1.51 20.38
CA GLN A 195 5.13 -1.78 21.58
C GLN A 195 4.67 -0.92 22.77
N GLU A 196 4.49 0.38 22.56
CA GLU A 196 3.98 1.32 23.58
C GLU A 196 2.59 0.91 24.09
N ALA A 197 1.75 0.41 23.19
CA ALA A 197 0.42 -0.12 23.52
C ALA A 197 0.45 -1.48 24.22
N GLY A 198 1.63 -2.02 24.53
CA GLY A 198 1.81 -3.25 25.28
C GLY A 198 1.80 -4.55 24.46
N ASN A 199 1.79 -4.49 23.13
CA ASN A 199 1.94 -5.69 22.31
C ASN A 199 3.38 -6.21 22.32
N ASN A 200 3.66 -7.14 23.24
CA ASN A 200 4.99 -7.76 23.38
C ASN A 200 5.31 -8.83 22.33
N SER A 201 4.41 -9.06 21.38
CA SER A 201 4.55 -10.07 20.32
C SER A 201 4.58 -9.43 18.92
N VAL A 202 4.87 -8.14 18.86
CA VAL A 202 5.10 -7.45 17.57
C VAL A 202 6.53 -7.68 17.10
N THR A 203 6.66 -7.93 15.80
CA THR A 203 7.95 -8.07 15.10
C THR A 203 7.99 -7.07 13.94
N TYR A 204 9.12 -6.42 13.76
CA TYR A 204 9.37 -5.53 12.63
C TYR A 204 10.42 -6.14 11.71
N TYR A 205 10.15 -6.10 10.42
CA TYR A 205 11.07 -6.54 9.38
C TYR A 205 11.18 -5.49 8.29
N GLU A 206 12.40 -4.99 8.08
CA GLU A 206 12.71 -3.96 7.10
C GLU A 206 13.39 -4.57 5.88
N LEU A 207 12.82 -4.36 4.71
CA LEU A 207 13.35 -4.84 3.44
C LEU A 207 14.17 -3.74 2.77
N ASN A 208 15.42 -4.06 2.46
CA ASN A 208 16.26 -3.25 1.57
C ASN A 208 16.01 -3.70 0.12
N SER A 209 14.97 -3.14 -0.49
CA SER A 209 14.55 -3.43 -1.87
C SER A 209 14.51 -2.13 -2.67
N ILE A 210 14.80 -2.21 -3.95
CA ILE A 210 14.72 -1.06 -4.88
C ILE A 210 13.32 -0.86 -5.46
N TYR A 211 12.41 -1.82 -5.33
CA TYR A 211 11.12 -1.82 -6.04
C TYR A 211 10.05 -0.89 -5.44
N GLY A 212 10.41 -0.06 -4.46
CA GLY A 212 9.46 0.88 -3.86
C GLY A 212 8.28 0.17 -3.20
N HIS A 213 7.09 0.76 -3.34
CA HIS A 213 5.86 0.22 -2.78
C HIS A 213 5.50 -1.17 -3.34
N ASP A 214 5.81 -1.42 -4.62
CA ASP A 214 5.51 -2.69 -5.30
C ASP A 214 6.43 -3.86 -4.88
N THR A 215 7.34 -3.68 -3.92
CA THR A 215 8.24 -4.74 -3.41
C THR A 215 7.46 -6.01 -3.04
N PHE A 216 6.28 -5.89 -2.44
CA PHE A 216 5.48 -7.06 -2.06
C PHE A 216 4.91 -7.85 -3.26
N LEU A 217 4.91 -7.28 -4.45
CA LEU A 217 4.53 -7.94 -5.71
C LEU A 217 5.75 -8.52 -6.46
N LEU A 218 6.92 -7.93 -6.27
CA LEU A 218 8.12 -8.21 -7.07
C LEU A 218 9.14 -9.07 -6.32
N ASP A 219 9.39 -8.78 -5.03
CA ASP A 219 10.25 -9.60 -4.17
C ASP A 219 9.43 -10.59 -3.35
N VAL A 220 8.71 -11.47 -4.05
CA VAL A 220 7.85 -12.49 -3.43
C VAL A 220 8.63 -13.48 -2.57
N THR A 221 9.93 -13.65 -2.82
CA THR A 221 10.77 -14.56 -2.05
C THR A 221 11.02 -14.04 -0.64
N ALA A 222 11.50 -12.80 -0.50
CA ALA A 222 11.78 -12.21 0.80
C ALA A 222 10.49 -11.95 1.59
N VAL A 223 9.48 -11.37 0.96
CA VAL A 223 8.18 -11.11 1.58
C VAL A 223 7.49 -12.41 1.97
N GLY A 224 7.46 -13.39 1.07
CA GLY A 224 6.84 -14.69 1.32
C GLY A 224 7.50 -15.46 2.46
N ALA A 225 8.85 -15.44 2.55
CA ALA A 225 9.58 -16.06 3.64
C ALA A 225 9.24 -15.43 5.01
N ALA A 226 9.17 -14.09 5.08
CA ALA A 226 8.82 -13.37 6.30
C ALA A 226 7.38 -13.69 6.75
N VAL A 227 6.42 -13.65 5.81
CA VAL A 227 5.01 -13.97 6.06
C VAL A 227 4.86 -15.42 6.52
N LYS A 228 5.47 -16.37 5.80
CA LYS A 228 5.43 -17.79 6.15
C LYS A 228 6.02 -18.04 7.54
N GLY A 229 7.21 -17.50 7.82
CA GLY A 229 7.85 -17.64 9.12
C GLY A 229 6.97 -17.15 10.27
N HIS A 230 6.30 -15.99 10.09
CA HIS A 230 5.40 -15.45 11.10
C HIS A 230 4.14 -16.33 11.30
N LEU A 231 3.55 -16.83 10.22
CA LEU A 231 2.33 -17.63 10.28
C LEU A 231 2.59 -19.04 10.85
N GLU A 232 3.77 -19.63 10.63
CA GLU A 232 4.12 -20.98 11.05
C GLU A 232 4.81 -21.03 12.43
N THR A 233 5.25 -19.89 12.99
CA THR A 233 5.88 -19.85 14.33
C THR A 233 4.92 -20.34 15.40
N ASP A 234 5.34 -21.36 16.18
CA ASP A 234 4.51 -21.89 17.26
C ASP A 234 4.39 -20.89 18.42
N LEU A 235 3.16 -20.47 18.72
CA LEU A 235 2.86 -19.53 19.82
C LEU A 235 3.18 -20.11 21.21
N LYS A 236 3.26 -21.45 21.36
CA LYS A 236 3.58 -22.11 22.64
C LYS A 236 5.03 -21.89 23.07
N VAL A 237 5.96 -21.69 22.14
CA VAL A 237 7.38 -21.48 22.44
C VAL A 237 7.62 -20.16 23.19
N ASN A 238 6.84 -19.12 22.88
CA ASN A 238 6.97 -17.82 23.55
C ASN A 238 6.39 -17.81 24.98
N ALA A 239 5.41 -18.64 25.28
CA ALA A 239 4.85 -18.77 26.62
C ALA A 239 5.82 -19.47 27.57
N LEU A 240 6.66 -20.42 27.09
CA LEU A 240 7.66 -21.13 27.89
C LEU A 240 8.88 -20.26 28.23
N LYS A 241 9.25 -19.31 27.35
CA LYS A 241 10.33 -18.34 27.64
C LYS A 241 9.96 -17.35 28.75
N LYS A 242 8.66 -16.98 28.88
CA LYS A 242 8.17 -16.10 29.96
C LYS A 242 8.11 -16.78 31.34
N ARG A 243 8.09 -18.12 31.43
CA ARG A 243 8.07 -18.85 32.71
C ARG A 243 9.47 -19.17 33.26
N ARG A 244 10.54 -18.85 32.49
CA ARG A 244 11.94 -19.09 32.91
C ARG A 244 12.73 -17.81 33.25
N LYS A 245 12.07 -16.65 33.34
CA LYS A 245 12.57 -15.41 33.93
C LYS A 245 11.75 -15.06 35.15
#